data_644b2f4697f988c40b2e018d1499cc05
#
_entry.id   644b2f4697f988c40b2e018d1499cc05
#
_cell.length_a   1.000
_cell.length_b   1.000
_cell.length_c   1.000
_cell.angle_alpha   90.00
_cell.angle_beta   90.00
_cell.angle_gamma   90.00
#
_symmetry.space_group_name_H-M   'P 1'
#
loop_
_entity.id
_entity.type
_entity.pdbx_description
1 polymer ?
#
loop_
_entity_poly.entity_id
_entity_poly.type
_entity_poly.pdbx_seq_one_letter_code
_entity_poly.pdbx_strand_id
1 'polypeptide(L)'
;MKKIILFLALLAASAFAQEVKPLKVLMVCGGCCHDYANQKMILAEGISARANVEFTIVHEEARVKDDRTHQISIYKEANWAKAYDVVIHNECFGAVTDVPFVEGIAKAHHDGVPAVMLHCSTHSYRTAKTDEWRKCVGQTSMSHEKNRDLKVRNVAATHPVMIGFPKEWLDTKDELYKNEKLWEHFTPLATAYGEDTKKDHHVIWTNQYGAGKVFGTTLGHGNHTMEDPIYLDLVTRGLLWACGKLDDAGKPMPGYEAKQK
;
A
#
# COMPACT_ATOMS: atom_id res chain seq x y z
N MET A 1 -42.89 62.49 11.37
CA MET A 1 -41.73 61.80 10.73
C MET A 1 -41.55 60.50 11.49
N LYS A 2 -42.06 59.38 10.91
CA LYS A 2 -41.92 58.01 11.50
C LYS A 2 -40.63 57.37 10.96
N LYS A 3 -39.66 57.05 11.85
CA LYS A 3 -38.47 56.30 11.47
C LYS A 3 -38.79 54.81 11.45
N ILE A 4 -38.71 54.21 10.25
CA ILE A 4 -38.80 52.76 10.07
C ILE A 4 -37.39 52.19 10.32
N ILE A 5 -37.24 51.37 11.35
CA ILE A 5 -36.02 50.61 11.61
C ILE A 5 -36.18 49.25 10.93
N LEU A 6 -35.37 49.03 9.89
CA LEU A 6 -35.35 47.79 9.14
C LEU A 6 -34.38 46.82 9.87
N PHE A 7 -34.91 45.76 10.51
CA PHE A 7 -34.13 44.68 11.06
C PHE A 7 -33.72 43.70 9.97
N LEU A 8 -32.45 43.72 9.57
CA LEU A 8 -31.89 42.65 8.72
C LEU A 8 -31.60 41.45 9.62
N ALA A 9 -32.39 40.38 9.49
CA ALA A 9 -32.09 39.08 10.09
C ALA A 9 -31.06 38.38 9.20
N LEU A 10 -29.80 38.29 9.63
CA LEU A 10 -28.79 37.39 9.06
C LEU A 10 -29.19 35.95 9.40
N LEU A 11 -29.72 35.22 8.42
CA LEU A 11 -29.81 33.77 8.49
C LEU A 11 -28.40 33.17 8.29
N ALA A 12 -27.75 32.80 9.35
CA ALA A 12 -26.55 31.97 9.31
C ALA A 12 -26.98 30.54 8.89
N ALA A 13 -26.83 30.23 7.61
CA ALA A 13 -26.95 28.87 7.12
C ALA A 13 -25.74 28.07 7.65
N SER A 14 -25.92 27.35 8.74
CA SER A 14 -24.98 26.32 9.17
C SER A 14 -24.99 25.19 8.12
N ALA A 15 -24.03 25.23 7.20
CA ALA A 15 -23.76 24.11 6.33
C ALA A 15 -23.30 22.94 7.22
N PHE A 16 -24.18 21.99 7.49
CA PHE A 16 -23.78 20.69 8.04
C PHE A 16 -22.87 20.04 6.99
N ALA A 17 -21.57 20.08 7.22
CA ALA A 17 -20.64 19.28 6.41
C ALA A 17 -21.05 17.82 6.56
N GLN A 18 -21.44 17.18 5.46
CA GLN A 18 -21.77 15.76 5.46
C GLN A 18 -20.52 14.99 5.93
N GLU A 19 -20.68 14.19 7.00
CA GLU A 19 -19.57 13.40 7.53
C GLU A 19 -19.03 12.45 6.43
N VAL A 20 -17.74 12.57 6.12
CA VAL A 20 -17.08 11.73 5.13
C VAL A 20 -16.94 10.32 5.71
N LYS A 21 -17.44 9.32 4.98
CA LYS A 21 -17.30 7.92 5.39
C LYS A 21 -15.84 7.49 5.33
N PRO A 22 -15.39 6.62 6.26
CA PRO A 22 -14.04 6.07 6.22
C PRO A 22 -13.83 5.27 4.92
N LEU A 23 -12.58 5.25 4.43
CA LEU A 23 -12.19 4.32 3.38
C LEU A 23 -12.23 2.89 3.90
N LYS A 24 -12.90 2.02 3.18
CA LYS A 24 -12.94 0.59 3.49
C LYS A 24 -11.69 -0.08 2.96
N VAL A 25 -10.81 -0.50 3.86
CA VAL A 25 -9.54 -1.13 3.56
C VAL A 25 -9.65 -2.63 3.79
N LEU A 26 -9.42 -3.43 2.75
CA LEU A 26 -9.15 -4.85 2.92
C LEU A 26 -7.65 -5.04 3.09
N MET A 27 -7.20 -5.62 4.19
CA MET A 27 -5.83 -6.07 4.35
C MET A 27 -5.78 -7.60 4.27
N VAL A 28 -5.07 -8.11 3.27
CA VAL A 28 -4.82 -9.54 3.14
C VAL A 28 -3.39 -9.81 3.58
N CYS A 29 -3.20 -10.77 4.48
CA CYS A 29 -1.88 -11.09 5.02
C CYS A 29 -1.75 -12.58 5.33
N GLY A 30 -0.52 -13.06 5.41
CA GLY A 30 -0.18 -14.42 5.74
C GLY A 30 0.90 -15.02 4.85
N GLY A 31 1.21 -16.27 5.07
CA GLY A 31 2.23 -16.98 4.31
C GLY A 31 3.49 -17.25 5.10
N CYS A 32 4.63 -17.40 4.40
CA CYS A 32 5.91 -17.69 5.04
C CYS A 32 6.66 -16.41 5.43
N CYS A 33 7.62 -16.61 6.29
CA CYS A 33 8.83 -15.78 6.38
C CYS A 33 8.73 -14.52 7.23
N HIS A 34 7.54 -14.05 7.59
CA HIS A 34 7.34 -12.82 8.35
C HIS A 34 6.33 -12.99 9.49
N ASP A 35 6.28 -12.01 10.40
CA ASP A 35 5.40 -11.99 11.56
C ASP A 35 4.06 -11.31 11.23
N TYR A 36 3.29 -11.91 10.32
CA TYR A 36 2.01 -11.34 9.87
C TYR A 36 1.00 -11.14 10.99
N ALA A 37 1.09 -11.94 12.06
CA ALA A 37 0.21 -11.82 13.21
C ALA A 37 0.35 -10.46 13.91
N ASN A 38 1.58 -9.95 14.04
CA ASN A 38 1.85 -8.63 14.60
C ASN A 38 1.82 -7.54 13.52
N GLN A 39 2.37 -7.78 12.33
CA GLN A 39 2.41 -6.79 11.24
C GLN A 39 1.03 -6.25 10.88
N LYS A 40 0.00 -7.11 10.80
CA LYS A 40 -1.38 -6.68 10.53
C LYS A 40 -1.91 -5.68 11.57
N MET A 41 -1.54 -5.84 12.84
CA MET A 41 -1.98 -4.95 13.91
C MET A 41 -1.23 -3.62 13.84
N ILE A 42 0.10 -3.67 13.67
CA ILE A 42 0.95 -2.48 13.50
C ILE A 42 0.44 -1.61 12.35
N LEU A 43 0.19 -2.22 11.20
CA LEU A 43 -0.31 -1.51 10.02
C LEU A 43 -1.72 -0.95 10.23
N ALA A 44 -2.65 -1.75 10.75
CA ALA A 44 -4.03 -1.32 10.94
C ALA A 44 -4.13 -0.16 11.95
N GLU A 45 -3.45 -0.26 13.09
CA GLU A 45 -3.42 0.78 14.12
C GLU A 45 -2.66 2.02 13.63
N GLY A 46 -1.48 1.80 13.02
CA GLY A 46 -0.62 2.86 12.52
C GLY A 46 -1.27 3.70 11.42
N ILE A 47 -1.95 3.07 10.46
CA ILE A 47 -2.66 3.75 9.37
C ILE A 47 -3.93 4.43 9.91
N SER A 48 -4.70 3.77 10.80
CA SER A 48 -5.90 4.36 11.42
C SER A 48 -5.61 5.58 12.28
N ALA A 49 -4.40 5.66 12.87
CA ALA A 49 -3.94 6.84 13.58
C ALA A 49 -3.61 8.04 12.66
N ARG A 50 -3.57 7.85 11.33
CA ARG A 50 -3.13 8.82 10.32
C ARG A 50 -4.18 9.16 9.28
N ALA A 51 -5.19 8.30 9.10
CA ALA A 51 -6.22 8.45 8.08
C ALA A 51 -7.58 7.93 8.56
N ASN A 52 -8.66 8.47 7.97
CA ASN A 52 -10.03 8.01 8.22
C ASN A 52 -10.29 6.72 7.42
N VAL A 53 -9.99 5.58 8.02
CA VAL A 53 -10.08 4.24 7.43
C VAL A 53 -10.82 3.26 8.32
N GLU A 54 -11.41 2.24 7.72
CA GLU A 54 -12.03 1.09 8.39
C GLU A 54 -11.45 -0.19 7.80
N PHE A 55 -10.83 -1.02 8.65
CA PHE A 55 -10.16 -2.24 8.23
C PHE A 55 -11.04 -3.48 8.30
N THR A 56 -11.00 -4.26 7.21
CA THR A 56 -11.29 -5.70 7.22
C THR A 56 -9.96 -6.42 7.04
N ILE A 57 -9.62 -7.34 7.95
CA ILE A 57 -8.37 -8.07 7.92
C ILE A 57 -8.65 -9.54 7.63
N VAL A 58 -8.07 -10.05 6.55
CA VAL A 58 -8.03 -11.48 6.21
C VAL A 58 -6.61 -11.96 6.46
N HIS A 59 -6.43 -12.78 7.48
CA HIS A 59 -5.16 -13.40 7.83
C HIS A 59 -5.28 -14.91 7.68
N GLU A 60 -4.62 -15.45 6.68
CA GLU A 60 -4.55 -16.89 6.46
C GLU A 60 -3.11 -17.37 6.44
N GLU A 61 -2.81 -18.32 7.31
CA GLU A 61 -1.58 -19.07 7.28
C GLU A 61 -1.79 -20.40 6.57
N ALA A 62 -0.77 -20.89 5.90
CA ALA A 62 -0.80 -22.24 5.36
C ALA A 62 -0.95 -23.27 6.49
N ARG A 63 -1.71 -24.34 6.22
CA ARG A 63 -1.90 -25.42 7.20
C ARG A 63 -0.60 -26.11 7.61
N VAL A 64 0.38 -26.13 6.70
CA VAL A 64 1.73 -26.61 6.93
C VAL A 64 2.65 -25.41 6.96
N LYS A 65 3.46 -25.28 8.00
CA LYS A 65 4.43 -24.21 8.13
C LYS A 65 5.28 -24.09 6.86
N ASP A 66 5.46 -22.86 6.40
CA ASP A 66 6.24 -22.50 5.20
C ASP A 66 5.70 -23.06 3.86
N ASP A 67 4.47 -23.56 3.83
CA ASP A 67 3.81 -23.89 2.57
C ASP A 67 3.49 -22.61 1.79
N ARG A 68 4.21 -22.41 0.70
CA ARG A 68 4.10 -21.26 -0.19
C ARG A 68 3.10 -21.46 -1.32
N THR A 69 2.38 -22.60 -1.31
CA THR A 69 1.39 -22.98 -2.35
C THR A 69 -0.05 -22.68 -1.94
N HIS A 70 -0.26 -22.22 -0.70
CA HIS A 70 -1.58 -21.92 -0.19
C HIS A 70 -2.25 -20.80 -1.00
N GLN A 71 -3.52 -21.01 -1.34
CA GLN A 71 -4.38 -20.04 -2.01
C GLN A 71 -5.35 -19.44 -0.99
N ILE A 72 -5.20 -18.15 -0.73
CA ILE A 72 -6.06 -17.42 0.23
C ILE A 72 -7.52 -17.49 -0.20
N SER A 73 -8.39 -17.82 0.74
CA SER A 73 -9.80 -18.19 0.49
C SER A 73 -10.60 -17.05 -0.12
N ILE A 74 -10.40 -15.80 0.35
CA ILE A 74 -11.18 -14.65 -0.13
C ILE A 74 -11.02 -14.43 -1.64
N TYR A 75 -9.85 -14.72 -2.21
CA TYR A 75 -9.60 -14.55 -3.64
C TYR A 75 -10.37 -15.52 -4.55
N LYS A 76 -10.99 -16.56 -3.97
CA LYS A 76 -11.85 -17.51 -4.67
C LYS A 76 -13.30 -17.00 -4.78
N GLU A 77 -13.64 -15.95 -4.05
CA GLU A 77 -14.97 -15.35 -4.08
C GLU A 77 -15.15 -14.47 -5.31
N ALA A 78 -16.31 -14.53 -5.94
CA ALA A 78 -16.63 -13.64 -7.04
C ALA A 78 -16.68 -12.17 -6.55
N ASN A 79 -15.98 -11.28 -7.26
CA ASN A 79 -15.93 -9.85 -6.91
C ASN A 79 -15.37 -9.56 -5.51
N TRP A 80 -14.43 -10.36 -5.05
CA TRP A 80 -13.85 -10.35 -3.70
C TRP A 80 -13.43 -8.95 -3.20
N ALA A 81 -12.97 -8.08 -4.09
CA ALA A 81 -12.51 -6.73 -3.75
C ALA A 81 -13.59 -5.63 -3.87
N LYS A 82 -14.78 -5.95 -4.42
CA LYS A 82 -15.78 -4.93 -4.80
C LYS A 82 -16.34 -4.11 -3.63
N ALA A 83 -16.30 -4.66 -2.43
CA ALA A 83 -16.83 -3.99 -1.23
C ALA A 83 -15.83 -2.99 -0.61
N TYR A 84 -14.60 -2.92 -1.13
CA TYR A 84 -13.49 -2.17 -0.55
C TYR A 84 -13.03 -1.05 -1.48
N ASP A 85 -12.56 0.04 -0.88
CA ASP A 85 -12.01 1.19 -1.58
C ASP A 85 -10.53 0.97 -1.95
N VAL A 86 -9.83 0.08 -1.23
CA VAL A 86 -8.42 -0.27 -1.45
C VAL A 86 -8.08 -1.62 -0.83
N VAL A 87 -7.12 -2.33 -1.41
CA VAL A 87 -6.56 -3.56 -0.85
C VAL A 87 -5.10 -3.37 -0.47
N ILE A 88 -4.73 -3.75 0.74
CA ILE A 88 -3.34 -3.90 1.17
C ILE A 88 -2.95 -5.37 1.05
N HIS A 89 -1.95 -5.63 0.24
CA HIS A 89 -1.32 -6.92 0.09
C HIS A 89 -0.08 -7.01 0.98
N ASN A 90 -0.16 -7.84 2.03
CA ASN A 90 0.94 -8.17 2.93
C ASN A 90 1.00 -9.69 3.10
N GLU A 91 1.05 -10.42 1.99
CA GLU A 91 1.10 -11.88 1.95
C GLU A 91 2.31 -12.41 1.19
N CYS A 92 2.74 -13.64 1.49
CA CYS A 92 3.89 -14.29 0.86
C CYS A 92 3.61 -15.76 0.48
N PHE A 93 3.03 -15.96 -0.71
CA PHE A 93 2.73 -17.28 -1.28
C PHE A 93 3.41 -17.45 -2.65
N GLY A 94 4.75 -17.46 -2.65
CA GLY A 94 5.57 -17.41 -3.86
C GLY A 94 5.51 -18.64 -4.75
N ALA A 95 5.00 -19.79 -4.29
CA ALA A 95 4.97 -21.04 -5.02
C ALA A 95 3.58 -21.41 -5.59
N VAL A 96 2.59 -20.54 -5.49
CA VAL A 96 1.30 -20.70 -6.17
C VAL A 96 1.52 -20.62 -7.68
N THR A 97 1.09 -21.66 -8.42
CA THR A 97 1.25 -21.79 -9.88
C THR A 97 -0.05 -21.71 -10.66
N ASP A 98 -1.19 -21.62 -9.97
CA ASP A 98 -2.52 -21.55 -10.58
C ASP A 98 -2.72 -20.21 -11.27
N VAL A 99 -2.59 -20.21 -12.60
CA VAL A 99 -2.65 -18.98 -13.41
C VAL A 99 -4.02 -18.31 -13.33
N PRO A 100 -5.15 -19.00 -13.50
CA PRO A 100 -6.47 -18.38 -13.34
C PRO A 100 -6.69 -17.74 -11.99
N PHE A 101 -6.21 -18.36 -10.90
CA PHE A 101 -6.29 -17.81 -9.55
C PHE A 101 -5.50 -16.49 -9.45
N VAL A 102 -4.23 -16.48 -9.89
CA VAL A 102 -3.37 -15.30 -9.84
C VAL A 102 -3.88 -14.15 -10.71
N GLU A 103 -4.35 -14.49 -11.92
CA GLU A 103 -4.95 -13.48 -12.82
C GLU A 103 -6.27 -12.92 -12.28
N GLY A 104 -7.05 -13.74 -11.56
CA GLY A 104 -8.25 -13.29 -10.88
C GLY A 104 -7.98 -12.26 -9.79
N ILE A 105 -6.86 -12.40 -9.06
CA ILE A 105 -6.42 -11.39 -8.07
C ILE A 105 -6.02 -10.10 -8.80
N ALA A 106 -5.14 -10.20 -9.78
CA ALA A 106 -4.65 -9.05 -10.53
C ALA A 106 -5.79 -8.30 -11.25
N LYS A 107 -6.78 -9.04 -11.78
CA LYS A 107 -7.92 -8.47 -12.49
C LYS A 107 -8.72 -7.47 -11.67
N ALA A 108 -8.91 -7.70 -10.37
CA ALA A 108 -9.62 -6.75 -9.51
C ALA A 108 -8.97 -5.36 -9.54
N HIS A 109 -7.64 -5.32 -9.56
CA HIS A 109 -6.86 -4.08 -9.64
C HIS A 109 -6.85 -3.50 -11.06
N HIS A 110 -6.80 -4.35 -12.08
CA HIS A 110 -6.95 -3.90 -13.47
C HIS A 110 -8.30 -3.21 -13.70
N ASP A 111 -9.35 -3.72 -13.07
CA ASP A 111 -10.71 -3.18 -13.18
C ASP A 111 -10.93 -1.93 -12.31
N GLY A 112 -9.94 -1.48 -11.54
CA GLY A 112 -9.93 -0.18 -10.88
C GLY A 112 -9.84 -0.19 -9.36
N VAL A 113 -9.79 -1.33 -8.68
CA VAL A 113 -9.59 -1.36 -7.23
C VAL A 113 -8.14 -0.98 -6.91
N PRO A 114 -7.88 0.10 -6.16
CA PRO A 114 -6.52 0.49 -5.75
C PRO A 114 -5.80 -0.58 -4.93
N ALA A 115 -4.47 -0.62 -5.02
CA ALA A 115 -3.66 -1.54 -4.25
C ALA A 115 -2.49 -0.87 -3.53
N VAL A 116 -2.13 -1.45 -2.38
CA VAL A 116 -0.89 -1.18 -1.65
C VAL A 116 -0.13 -2.50 -1.56
N MET A 117 1.06 -2.55 -2.14
CA MET A 117 1.91 -3.75 -2.20
C MET A 117 3.05 -3.61 -1.19
N LEU A 118 3.07 -4.47 -0.17
CA LEU A 118 4.05 -4.40 0.90
C LEU A 118 5.01 -5.60 0.84
N HIS A 119 6.28 -5.30 0.85
CA HIS A 119 7.38 -6.24 1.03
C HIS A 119 7.21 -7.54 0.24
N CYS A 120 6.95 -8.66 0.93
CA CYS A 120 6.90 -9.98 0.34
C CYS A 120 5.72 -10.21 -0.62
N SER A 121 4.71 -9.33 -0.66
CA SER A 121 3.67 -9.39 -1.68
C SER A 121 4.24 -9.26 -3.09
N THR A 122 5.39 -8.56 -3.24
CA THR A 122 6.17 -8.48 -4.48
C THR A 122 6.67 -9.84 -4.96
N HIS A 123 6.96 -10.76 -4.04
CA HIS A 123 7.40 -12.14 -4.33
C HIS A 123 6.27 -13.15 -4.33
N SER A 124 5.05 -12.77 -3.94
CA SER A 124 3.88 -13.65 -4.04
C SER A 124 3.63 -14.01 -5.50
N TYR A 125 3.16 -15.24 -5.71
CA TYR A 125 2.77 -15.75 -7.03
C TYR A 125 3.88 -15.73 -8.10
N ARG A 126 5.14 -15.54 -7.70
CA ARG A 126 6.28 -15.37 -8.63
C ARG A 126 6.57 -16.60 -9.50
N THR A 127 6.09 -17.80 -9.14
CA THR A 127 6.24 -19.02 -9.91
C THR A 127 5.10 -19.25 -10.91
N ALA A 128 4.01 -18.50 -10.85
CA ALA A 128 2.93 -18.57 -11.82
C ALA A 128 3.42 -18.17 -13.22
N LYS A 129 2.99 -18.92 -14.23
CA LYS A 129 3.35 -18.67 -15.64
C LYS A 129 2.47 -17.57 -16.25
N THR A 130 2.38 -16.45 -15.56
CA THR A 130 1.69 -15.23 -16.00
C THR A 130 2.45 -14.02 -15.50
N ASP A 131 2.35 -12.90 -16.20
CA ASP A 131 2.94 -11.62 -15.79
C ASP A 131 1.91 -10.67 -15.15
N GLU A 132 0.63 -11.06 -15.08
CA GLU A 132 -0.43 -10.13 -14.66
C GLU A 132 -0.23 -9.61 -13.22
N TRP A 133 0.18 -10.49 -12.27
CA TRP A 133 0.53 -10.02 -10.94
C TRP A 133 1.74 -9.08 -10.93
N ARG A 134 2.80 -9.41 -11.68
CA ARG A 134 4.01 -8.59 -11.79
C ARG A 134 3.75 -7.23 -12.43
N LYS A 135 2.86 -7.19 -13.44
CA LYS A 135 2.37 -5.93 -14.04
C LYS A 135 1.57 -5.12 -13.04
N CYS A 136 0.70 -5.76 -12.25
CA CYS A 136 -0.04 -5.12 -11.17
C CYS A 136 0.93 -4.52 -10.13
N VAL A 137 1.87 -5.29 -9.63
CA VAL A 137 2.93 -4.81 -8.73
C VAL A 137 3.74 -3.67 -9.36
N GLY A 138 3.98 -3.72 -10.68
CA GLY A 138 4.76 -2.74 -11.45
C GLY A 138 6.22 -3.13 -11.65
N GLN A 139 6.70 -4.16 -10.95
CA GLN A 139 8.05 -4.68 -11.10
C GLN A 139 8.10 -6.20 -10.97
N THR A 140 9.16 -6.80 -11.50
CA THR A 140 9.51 -8.19 -11.29
C THR A 140 10.72 -8.28 -10.39
N SER A 141 10.60 -9.00 -9.30
CA SER A 141 11.71 -9.41 -8.44
C SER A 141 11.55 -10.89 -8.10
N MET A 142 12.64 -11.66 -8.24
CA MET A 142 12.65 -13.09 -7.97
C MET A 142 13.53 -13.45 -6.76
N SER A 143 14.33 -12.49 -6.30
CA SER A 143 15.28 -12.69 -5.20
C SER A 143 15.60 -11.37 -4.50
N HIS A 144 16.19 -11.48 -3.31
CA HIS A 144 16.68 -10.35 -2.52
C HIS A 144 18.13 -10.61 -2.08
N GLU A 145 18.81 -9.58 -1.59
CA GLU A 145 20.08 -9.70 -0.90
C GLU A 145 19.87 -10.22 0.54
N LYS A 146 20.95 -10.56 1.21
CA LYS A 146 20.90 -10.88 2.65
C LYS A 146 20.39 -9.66 3.42
N ASN A 147 19.69 -9.93 4.52
CA ASN A 147 19.22 -8.92 5.44
C ASN A 147 20.37 -8.02 5.93
N ARG A 148 20.23 -6.71 5.80
CA ARG A 148 21.20 -5.69 6.18
C ARG A 148 20.56 -4.32 6.32
N ASP A 149 21.30 -3.34 6.79
CA ASP A 149 20.86 -1.96 6.79
C ASP A 149 20.82 -1.41 5.37
N LEU A 150 19.72 -0.76 5.02
CA LEU A 150 19.46 -0.16 3.71
C LEU A 150 19.42 1.36 3.82
N LYS A 151 20.31 2.05 3.13
CA LYS A 151 20.21 3.49 2.95
C LYS A 151 19.23 3.79 1.80
N VAL A 152 18.02 4.15 2.16
CA VAL A 152 16.94 4.48 1.24
C VAL A 152 17.07 5.94 0.82
N ARG A 153 17.17 6.20 -0.49
CA ARG A 153 17.31 7.55 -1.06
C ARG A 153 16.03 7.96 -1.77
N ASN A 154 15.46 9.09 -1.35
CA ASN A 154 14.30 9.70 -2.00
C ASN A 154 14.76 10.28 -3.36
N VAL A 155 14.17 9.82 -4.46
CA VAL A 155 14.46 10.27 -5.82
C VAL A 155 13.30 11.06 -6.45
N ALA A 156 12.22 11.28 -5.70
CA ALA A 156 11.00 11.94 -6.17
C ALA A 156 10.41 12.87 -5.09
N ALA A 157 11.23 13.77 -4.54
CA ALA A 157 10.86 14.61 -3.38
C ALA A 157 9.61 15.49 -3.59
N THR A 158 9.23 15.75 -4.84
CA THR A 158 8.02 16.54 -5.19
C THR A 158 6.78 15.68 -5.42
N HIS A 159 6.91 14.36 -5.46
CA HIS A 159 5.75 13.47 -5.58
C HIS A 159 4.93 13.49 -4.29
N PRO A 160 3.59 13.62 -4.33
CA PRO A 160 2.74 13.75 -3.13
C PRO A 160 3.00 12.70 -2.05
N VAL A 161 3.22 11.45 -2.43
CA VAL A 161 3.54 10.36 -1.51
C VAL A 161 4.85 10.60 -0.75
N MET A 162 5.80 11.30 -1.36
CA MET A 162 7.15 11.53 -0.81
C MET A 162 7.31 12.86 -0.08
N ILE A 163 6.29 13.70 -0.05
CA ILE A 163 6.28 14.93 0.76
C ILE A 163 6.43 14.54 2.25
N GLY A 164 7.45 15.09 2.91
CA GLY A 164 7.78 14.74 4.31
C GLY A 164 8.62 13.48 4.48
N PHE A 165 8.83 12.67 3.43
CA PHE A 165 9.80 11.59 3.48
C PHE A 165 11.23 12.18 3.41
N PRO A 166 12.17 11.76 4.28
CA PRO A 166 13.52 12.32 4.32
C PRO A 166 14.27 12.11 2.99
N LYS A 167 15.29 12.94 2.74
CA LYS A 167 16.16 12.77 1.58
C LYS A 167 16.88 11.42 1.59
N GLU A 168 17.28 10.98 2.77
CA GLU A 168 17.84 9.65 3.05
C GLU A 168 17.21 9.11 4.34
N TRP A 169 16.86 7.84 4.36
CA TRP A 169 16.38 7.10 5.53
C TRP A 169 17.16 5.81 5.68
N LEU A 170 17.58 5.50 6.90
CA LEU A 170 18.26 4.25 7.21
C LEU A 170 17.23 3.24 7.71
N ASP A 171 16.85 2.31 6.86
CA ASP A 171 16.06 1.16 7.24
C ASP A 171 17.00 0.04 7.67
N THR A 172 16.89 -0.37 8.93
CA THR A 172 17.82 -1.33 9.52
C THR A 172 17.31 -2.76 9.39
N LYS A 173 18.22 -3.68 9.08
CA LYS A 173 17.93 -5.12 9.02
C LYS A 173 16.75 -5.46 8.07
N ASP A 174 16.73 -4.86 6.91
CA ASP A 174 15.75 -5.15 5.85
C ASP A 174 16.38 -5.90 4.66
N GLU A 175 15.59 -6.30 3.70
CA GLU A 175 15.98 -7.08 2.54
C GLU A 175 15.90 -6.25 1.26
N LEU A 176 17.03 -6.11 0.55
CA LEU A 176 17.02 -5.44 -0.74
C LEU A 176 16.53 -6.40 -1.83
N TYR A 177 15.34 -6.14 -2.35
CA TYR A 177 14.77 -6.89 -3.47
C TYR A 177 15.40 -6.47 -4.78
N LYS A 178 15.86 -7.45 -5.58
CA LYS A 178 16.54 -7.22 -6.86
C LYS A 178 15.51 -7.00 -7.95
N ASN A 179 15.44 -5.78 -8.50
CA ASN A 179 14.56 -5.51 -9.64
C ASN A 179 15.15 -6.13 -10.90
N GLU A 180 14.45 -7.07 -11.51
CA GLU A 180 14.84 -7.71 -12.76
C GLU A 180 14.20 -7.03 -13.97
N LYS A 181 12.94 -6.58 -13.82
CA LYS A 181 12.18 -5.87 -14.84
C LYS A 181 11.27 -4.83 -14.19
N LEU A 182 11.18 -3.65 -14.79
CA LEU A 182 10.16 -2.64 -14.48
C LEU A 182 9.12 -2.64 -15.60
N TRP A 183 7.84 -2.52 -15.21
CA TRP A 183 6.75 -2.48 -16.18
C TRP A 183 6.43 -1.05 -16.60
N GLU A 184 5.65 -0.88 -17.67
CA GLU A 184 5.47 0.36 -18.43
C GLU A 184 5.10 1.59 -17.59
N HIS A 185 4.22 1.42 -16.60
CA HIS A 185 3.69 2.55 -15.79
C HIS A 185 4.37 2.69 -14.42
N PHE A 186 5.50 2.02 -14.24
CA PHE A 186 6.28 2.10 -13.01
C PHE A 186 6.89 3.49 -12.85
N THR A 187 6.65 4.13 -11.71
CA THR A 187 7.25 5.42 -11.35
C THR A 187 8.09 5.26 -10.08
N PRO A 188 9.42 5.39 -10.15
CA PRO A 188 10.30 5.25 -8.99
C PRO A 188 10.14 6.42 -8.03
N LEU A 189 10.08 6.13 -6.73
CA LEU A 189 10.01 7.14 -5.66
C LEU A 189 11.25 7.11 -4.76
N ALA A 190 11.80 5.93 -4.48
CA ALA A 190 13.06 5.80 -3.75
C ALA A 190 13.87 4.59 -4.21
N THR A 191 15.18 4.67 -3.98
CA THR A 191 16.14 3.61 -4.32
C THR A 191 17.01 3.26 -3.13
N ALA A 192 17.57 2.03 -3.16
CA ALA A 192 18.67 1.62 -2.30
C ALA A 192 19.74 0.89 -3.13
N TYR A 193 21.01 1.02 -2.74
CA TYR A 193 22.12 0.43 -3.47
C TYR A 193 22.25 -1.06 -3.18
N GLY A 194 22.32 -1.87 -4.24
CA GLY A 194 22.54 -3.32 -4.18
C GLY A 194 24.01 -3.67 -4.11
N GLU A 195 24.41 -4.32 -3.02
CA GLU A 195 25.80 -4.74 -2.82
C GLU A 195 26.19 -5.92 -3.71
N ASP A 196 25.27 -6.86 -3.94
CA ASP A 196 25.50 -8.00 -4.82
C ASP A 196 25.53 -7.56 -6.30
N THR A 197 24.60 -6.69 -6.68
CA THR A 197 24.39 -6.30 -8.09
C THR A 197 25.17 -5.08 -8.51
N LYS A 198 25.76 -4.33 -7.57
CA LYS A 198 26.52 -3.08 -7.77
C LYS A 198 25.72 -2.00 -8.50
N LYS A 199 24.39 -1.98 -8.30
CA LYS A 199 23.48 -0.98 -8.88
C LYS A 199 22.37 -0.63 -7.90
N ASP A 200 21.67 0.48 -8.15
CA ASP A 200 20.50 0.86 -7.38
C ASP A 200 19.29 -0.01 -7.76
N HIS A 201 18.50 -0.34 -6.74
CA HIS A 201 17.19 -0.96 -6.89
C HIS A 201 16.10 -0.05 -6.35
N HIS A 202 14.95 -0.08 -7.00
CA HIS A 202 13.79 0.69 -6.58
C HIS A 202 13.07 -0.01 -5.43
N VAL A 203 12.97 0.67 -4.30
CA VAL A 203 12.39 0.11 -3.08
C VAL A 203 11.05 0.75 -2.70
N ILE A 204 10.72 1.92 -3.28
CA ILE A 204 9.41 2.57 -3.17
C ILE A 204 9.02 3.05 -4.56
N TRP A 205 7.75 2.83 -4.95
CA TRP A 205 7.25 3.21 -6.27
C TRP A 205 5.74 3.43 -6.28
N THR A 206 5.27 4.02 -7.37
CA THR A 206 3.87 3.96 -7.77
C THR A 206 3.75 3.30 -9.14
N ASN A 207 2.57 2.76 -9.44
CA ASN A 207 2.26 2.11 -10.70
C ASN A 207 0.80 2.36 -11.09
N GLN A 208 0.52 2.25 -12.38
CA GLN A 208 -0.84 2.21 -12.92
C GLN A 208 -1.05 0.85 -13.58
N TYR A 209 -2.10 0.13 -13.18
CA TYR A 209 -2.44 -1.15 -13.78
C TYR A 209 -3.92 -1.16 -14.19
N GLY A 210 -4.18 -1.08 -15.49
CA GLY A 210 -5.52 -0.82 -16.02
C GLY A 210 -6.09 0.49 -15.45
N ALA A 211 -7.25 0.43 -14.81
CA ALA A 211 -7.86 1.57 -14.13
C ALA A 211 -7.38 1.75 -12.67
N GLY A 212 -6.68 0.77 -12.08
CA GLY A 212 -6.24 0.80 -10.69
C GLY A 212 -4.89 1.47 -10.48
N LYS A 213 -4.80 2.31 -9.44
CA LYS A 213 -3.54 2.87 -8.96
C LYS A 213 -2.91 1.95 -7.92
N VAL A 214 -1.61 1.78 -7.98
CA VAL A 214 -0.86 0.92 -7.08
C VAL A 214 0.27 1.70 -6.43
N PHE A 215 0.36 1.67 -5.11
CA PHE A 215 1.53 2.06 -4.36
C PHE A 215 2.28 0.80 -3.92
N GLY A 216 3.61 0.79 -3.99
CA GLY A 216 4.40 -0.34 -3.58
C GLY A 216 5.68 0.02 -2.84
N THR A 217 6.08 -0.87 -1.92
CA THR A 217 7.38 -0.82 -1.28
C THR A 217 7.90 -2.24 -1.02
N THR A 218 9.19 -2.47 -1.25
CA THR A 218 9.87 -3.72 -0.86
C THR A 218 10.39 -3.69 0.57
N LEU A 219 10.28 -2.55 1.27
CA LEU A 219 10.68 -2.41 2.66
C LEU A 219 9.60 -2.99 3.59
N GLY A 220 9.97 -3.34 4.81
CA GLY A 220 9.03 -3.89 5.80
C GLY A 220 9.24 -5.35 6.12
N HIS A 221 10.48 -5.86 6.03
CA HIS A 221 10.83 -7.21 6.45
C HIS A 221 10.50 -7.46 7.93
N GLY A 222 10.94 -6.56 8.79
CA GLY A 222 10.76 -6.67 10.23
C GLY A 222 9.66 -5.77 10.79
N ASN A 223 9.13 -6.15 11.95
CA ASN A 223 8.14 -5.33 12.66
C ASN A 223 8.66 -3.93 12.96
N HIS A 224 9.95 -3.81 13.31
CA HIS A 224 10.58 -2.52 13.61
C HIS A 224 10.54 -1.52 12.45
N THR A 225 10.65 -1.99 11.19
CA THR A 225 10.46 -1.14 10.01
C THR A 225 9.01 -0.69 9.89
N MET A 226 8.06 -1.63 10.06
CA MET A 226 6.63 -1.32 9.98
C MET A 226 6.14 -0.42 11.12
N GLU A 227 6.77 -0.45 12.30
CA GLU A 227 6.50 0.42 13.45
C GLU A 227 7.09 1.83 13.30
N ASP A 228 8.09 1.99 12.40
CA ASP A 228 8.74 3.30 12.20
C ASP A 228 7.71 4.33 11.70
N PRO A 229 7.60 5.49 12.38
CA PRO A 229 6.70 6.55 11.95
C PRO A 229 6.88 7.00 10.50
N ILE A 230 8.14 6.99 9.98
CA ILE A 230 8.44 7.33 8.58
C ILE A 230 7.80 6.32 7.63
N TYR A 231 7.88 5.02 7.96
CA TYR A 231 7.27 3.95 7.18
C TYR A 231 5.74 4.03 7.21
N LEU A 232 5.15 4.20 8.39
CA LEU A 232 3.70 4.32 8.54
C LEU A 232 3.14 5.56 7.83
N ASP A 233 3.84 6.69 7.90
CA ASP A 233 3.49 7.91 7.16
C ASP A 233 3.57 7.68 5.64
N LEU A 234 4.61 7.00 5.17
CA LEU A 234 4.80 6.65 3.77
C LEU A 234 3.67 5.76 3.25
N VAL A 235 3.39 4.65 3.95
CA VAL A 235 2.35 3.69 3.54
C VAL A 235 0.97 4.34 3.57
N THR A 236 0.69 5.18 4.58
CA THR A 236 -0.58 5.92 4.67
C THR A 236 -0.74 6.88 3.49
N ARG A 237 0.30 7.68 3.15
CA ARG A 237 0.26 8.55 1.97
C ARG A 237 0.12 7.73 0.68
N GLY A 238 0.78 6.59 0.57
CA GLY A 238 0.66 5.68 -0.57
C GLY A 238 -0.77 5.17 -0.75
N LEU A 239 -1.41 4.75 0.34
CA LEU A 239 -2.81 4.32 0.35
C LEU A 239 -3.75 5.45 -0.08
N LEU A 240 -3.62 6.61 0.54
CA LEU A 240 -4.46 7.77 0.21
C LEU A 240 -4.25 8.23 -1.24
N TRP A 241 -3.01 8.21 -1.75
CA TRP A 241 -2.70 8.52 -3.14
C TRP A 241 -3.38 7.54 -4.10
N ALA A 242 -3.30 6.24 -3.81
CA ALA A 242 -3.93 5.21 -4.63
C ALA A 242 -5.45 5.40 -4.69
N CYS A 243 -6.08 5.80 -3.59
CA CYS A 243 -7.51 6.13 -3.51
C CYS A 243 -7.87 7.50 -4.10
N GLY A 244 -6.91 8.33 -4.53
CA GLY A 244 -7.17 9.71 -4.94
C GLY A 244 -7.64 10.60 -3.78
N LYS A 245 -7.17 10.33 -2.56
CA LYS A 245 -7.50 11.05 -1.33
C LYS A 245 -6.28 11.73 -0.67
N LEU A 246 -5.21 11.90 -1.44
CA LEU A 246 -4.03 12.68 -1.07
C LEU A 246 -3.96 13.89 -2.00
N ASP A 247 -3.74 15.07 -1.44
CA ASP A 247 -3.54 16.29 -2.23
C ASP A 247 -2.07 16.42 -2.73
N ASP A 248 -1.82 17.40 -3.58
CA ASP A 248 -0.47 17.63 -4.14
C ASP A 248 0.56 18.09 -3.08
N ALA A 249 0.10 18.55 -1.91
CA ALA A 249 0.95 18.88 -0.77
C ALA A 249 1.23 17.67 0.14
N GLY A 250 0.81 16.47 -0.24
CA GLY A 250 1.01 15.23 0.53
C GLY A 250 0.15 15.14 1.79
N LYS A 251 -0.96 15.88 1.84
CA LYS A 251 -1.91 15.85 2.96
C LYS A 251 -3.17 15.06 2.59
N PRO A 252 -3.80 14.38 3.54
CA PRO A 252 -5.12 13.82 3.34
C PRO A 252 -6.10 14.90 2.84
N MET A 253 -6.94 14.57 1.87
CA MET A 253 -8.04 15.43 1.47
C MET A 253 -9.04 15.59 2.62
N PRO A 254 -9.83 16.70 2.68
CA PRO A 254 -10.78 16.97 3.76
C PRO A 254 -11.70 15.78 4.07
N GLY A 255 -11.74 15.36 5.33
CA GLY A 255 -12.52 14.24 5.84
C GLY A 255 -11.81 12.88 5.79
N TYR A 256 -10.61 12.81 5.22
CA TYR A 256 -9.78 11.60 5.21
C TYR A 256 -8.60 11.66 6.16
N GLU A 257 -8.47 12.72 6.95
CA GLU A 257 -7.55 12.80 8.08
C GLU A 257 -7.94 11.82 9.18
N ALA A 258 -7.00 11.50 10.09
CA ALA A 258 -7.33 10.71 11.27
C ALA A 258 -8.50 11.33 12.05
N LYS A 259 -9.46 10.52 12.47
CA LYS A 259 -10.51 10.99 13.38
C LYS A 259 -9.87 11.37 14.72
N GLN A 260 -10.14 12.58 15.19
CA GLN A 260 -9.79 12.96 16.55
C GLN A 260 -10.56 12.04 17.51
N LYS A 261 -9.82 11.35 18.39
CA LYS A 261 -10.42 10.50 19.45
C LYS A 261 -11.03 11.36 20.55
#